data_8f1f68b506a15925b8dec9352b7f5338
#
_entry.id   8f1f68b506a15925b8dec9352b7f5338
#
_cell.length_a   1.000
_cell.length_b   1.000
_cell.length_c   1.000
_cell.angle_alpha   90.00
_cell.angle_beta   90.00
_cell.angle_gamma   90.00
#
_symmetry.space_group_name_H-M   'P 1'
#
loop_
_entity.id
_entity.type
_entity.pdbx_description
1 polymer ?
#
loop_
_entity_poly.entity_id
_entity_poly.type
_entity_poly.pdbx_seq_one_letter_code
_entity_poly.pdbx_strand_id
1 'polypeptide(L)'
;MMTALVLLLFVSLAFIDSFATELRMIQVIFRHGDRAPTTTVAKIYPLDPYANETWYPEGWGGLTNVGKRRAYELGLFLRSRYGDWLGNEYLNQTSQFRSSNVDRVIMSTQLLAAGLYPPDKLQRWNRMLDWQPIPVHLISDSKNILYKLKFTCPKYKAIRNELENTDEYLVRRAENLTDFFRFLSKNVGTKVGQQEATAIYEQLYAEMGENVELPEWTKGIFPNGKLRDVAGYDYVIQSYNESMIQLNGGRHVKHAILPSVSATLSVTRVFSGQWIREWLKNVDDYLDGSSQSENHIGFYYGGHEYNVAAILAALGVFEPHVPYYSSAVIFELSKIDDEYFVKVLYRNRGNLRKIRLPNCQSFDCPLVTFRELYSDVILDDPYAFC
;
A
#
# COMPACT_ATOMS: atom_id res chain seq x y z
N MET A 1 70.80 -38.54 8.51
CA MET A 1 70.30 -37.78 7.35
C MET A 1 68.79 -37.70 7.44
N MET A 2 68.26 -36.64 7.95
CA MET A 2 66.77 -36.41 8.03
C MET A 2 66.39 -35.40 6.95
N THR A 3 65.67 -35.84 5.99
CA THR A 3 65.09 -35.00 4.92
C THR A 3 63.79 -34.34 5.44
N ALA A 4 63.79 -33.03 5.59
CA ALA A 4 62.64 -32.23 5.95
C ALA A 4 61.75 -32.06 4.72
N LEU A 5 60.49 -32.53 4.83
CA LEU A 5 59.43 -32.34 3.84
C LEU A 5 58.75 -31.01 4.15
N VAL A 6 58.92 -30.00 3.31
CA VAL A 6 58.25 -28.71 3.40
C VAL A 6 56.89 -28.87 2.71
N LEU A 7 55.81 -28.88 3.48
CA LEU A 7 54.44 -28.85 2.97
C LEU A 7 54.04 -27.40 2.70
N LEU A 8 53.98 -27.00 1.44
CA LEU A 8 53.43 -25.71 1.00
C LEU A 8 51.89 -25.81 0.99
N LEU A 9 51.27 -25.25 2.02
CA LEU A 9 49.84 -24.99 2.06
C LEU A 9 49.52 -23.80 1.16
N PHE A 10 48.99 -24.04 -0.04
CA PHE A 10 48.29 -23.03 -0.84
C PHE A 10 46.94 -22.72 -0.18
N VAL A 11 46.87 -21.65 0.60
CA VAL A 11 45.60 -21.03 1.00
C VAL A 11 45.09 -20.26 -0.21
N SER A 12 44.20 -20.86 -0.96
CA SER A 12 43.39 -20.12 -1.94
C SER A 12 42.42 -19.21 -1.17
N LEU A 13 42.82 -17.95 -1.01
CA LEU A 13 41.89 -16.86 -0.66
C LEU A 13 40.86 -16.75 -1.82
N ALA A 14 39.72 -17.38 -1.66
CA ALA A 14 38.56 -17.05 -2.46
C ALA A 14 38.19 -15.61 -2.09
N PHE A 15 38.55 -14.65 -2.93
CA PHE A 15 37.94 -13.33 -2.91
C PHE A 15 36.48 -13.56 -3.20
N ILE A 16 35.67 -13.54 -2.16
CA ILE A 16 34.21 -13.31 -2.29
C ILE A 16 34.14 -11.82 -2.65
N ASP A 17 34.10 -11.53 -3.94
CA ASP A 17 33.71 -10.22 -4.42
C ASP A 17 32.32 -9.95 -3.86
N SER A 18 32.27 -9.21 -2.78
CA SER A 18 31.03 -8.66 -2.24
C SER A 18 30.63 -7.57 -3.22
N PHE A 19 29.85 -7.94 -4.22
CA PHE A 19 29.26 -6.98 -5.14
C PHE A 19 28.51 -5.92 -4.34
N ALA A 20 28.95 -4.68 -4.45
CA ALA A 20 28.36 -3.57 -3.73
C ALA A 20 26.97 -3.27 -4.33
N THR A 21 25.93 -3.57 -3.57
CA THR A 21 24.56 -3.18 -3.94
C THR A 21 24.41 -1.69 -3.73
N GLU A 22 24.25 -0.92 -4.80
CA GLU A 22 24.05 0.53 -4.74
C GLU A 22 22.56 0.86 -4.89
N LEU A 23 21.97 1.41 -3.84
CA LEU A 23 20.59 1.92 -3.91
C LEU A 23 20.53 3.14 -4.83
N ARG A 24 19.57 3.17 -5.76
CA ARG A 24 19.40 4.22 -6.78
C ARG A 24 18.10 5.00 -6.64
N MET A 25 17.03 4.35 -6.23
CA MET A 25 15.74 5.00 -6.07
C MET A 25 14.86 4.25 -5.07
N ILE A 26 14.02 4.97 -4.35
CA ILE A 26 12.94 4.40 -3.56
C ILE A 26 11.60 5.01 -3.95
N GLN A 27 10.54 4.19 -3.92
CA GLN A 27 9.17 4.67 -3.96
C GLN A 27 8.38 4.05 -2.81
N VAL A 28 7.71 4.90 -2.05
CA VAL A 28 6.95 4.52 -0.86
C VAL A 28 5.49 4.88 -1.06
N ILE A 29 4.60 3.89 -1.00
CA ILE A 29 3.16 4.10 -1.01
C ILE A 29 2.63 3.66 0.35
N PHE A 30 1.89 4.53 1.05
CA PHE A 30 1.48 4.26 2.41
C PHE A 30 0.04 4.67 2.71
N ARG A 31 -0.60 3.98 3.64
CA ARG A 31 -1.88 4.35 4.21
C ARG A 31 -1.69 5.53 5.19
N HIS A 32 -2.65 6.46 5.22
CA HIS A 32 -2.71 7.51 6.25
C HIS A 32 -2.69 6.95 7.68
N GLY A 33 -2.41 7.77 8.67
CA GLY A 33 -2.46 7.44 10.10
C GLY A 33 -3.88 7.18 10.62
N ASP A 34 -3.98 6.82 11.89
CA ASP A 34 -5.27 6.54 12.54
C ASP A 34 -6.20 7.77 12.42
N ARG A 35 -7.47 7.50 12.18
CA ARG A 35 -8.51 8.50 11.99
C ARG A 35 -9.69 8.30 12.93
N ALA A 36 -10.41 9.35 13.22
CA ALA A 36 -11.73 9.27 13.81
C ALA A 36 -12.73 8.57 12.85
N PRO A 37 -13.87 8.07 13.34
CA PRO A 37 -14.97 7.54 12.54
C PRO A 37 -15.37 8.44 11.37
N THR A 38 -15.98 7.87 10.32
CA THR A 38 -16.37 8.63 9.12
C THR A 38 -17.88 8.71 8.96
N THR A 39 -18.40 9.84 8.47
CA THR A 39 -19.82 10.05 8.18
C THR A 39 -20.41 9.07 7.18
N THR A 40 -19.59 8.49 6.30
CA THR A 40 -20.04 7.48 5.34
C THR A 40 -20.55 6.23 6.03
N VAL A 41 -19.92 5.84 7.14
CA VAL A 41 -20.31 4.65 7.88
C VAL A 41 -21.49 4.92 8.82
N ALA A 42 -21.69 6.14 9.28
CA ALA A 42 -22.89 6.50 10.07
C ALA A 42 -24.20 6.14 9.34
N LYS A 43 -24.21 6.16 8.02
CA LYS A 43 -25.36 5.70 7.21
C LYS A 43 -25.49 4.17 7.16
N ILE A 44 -24.40 3.44 7.33
CA ILE A 44 -24.35 1.97 7.32
C ILE A 44 -24.65 1.41 8.70
N TYR A 45 -24.32 2.17 9.76
CA TYR A 45 -24.50 1.78 11.14
C TYR A 45 -25.38 2.81 11.91
N PRO A 46 -26.69 2.93 11.59
CA PRO A 46 -27.57 3.88 12.26
C PRO A 46 -27.82 3.59 13.76
N LEU A 47 -27.60 2.36 14.23
CA LEU A 47 -27.66 2.01 15.65
C LEU A 47 -26.32 2.20 16.40
N ASP A 48 -25.35 2.87 15.79
CA ASP A 48 -24.09 3.20 16.42
C ASP A 48 -24.35 4.07 17.65
N PRO A 49 -23.89 3.64 18.86
CA PRO A 49 -24.03 4.44 20.08
C PRO A 49 -23.37 5.83 19.96
N TYR A 50 -22.39 5.95 19.08
CA TYR A 50 -21.56 7.14 18.87
C TYR A 50 -21.96 7.93 17.61
N ALA A 51 -23.08 7.63 16.97
CA ALA A 51 -23.55 8.29 15.77
C ALA A 51 -23.71 9.82 15.91
N ASN A 52 -23.91 10.32 17.13
CA ASN A 52 -24.06 11.74 17.44
C ASN A 52 -22.78 12.40 18.01
N GLU A 53 -21.68 11.65 18.12
CA GLU A 53 -20.41 12.20 18.59
C GLU A 53 -19.85 13.20 17.58
N THR A 54 -19.14 14.21 18.09
CA THR A 54 -18.47 15.20 17.24
C THR A 54 -17.05 14.82 16.87
N TRP A 55 -16.48 13.86 17.60
CA TRP A 55 -15.09 13.43 17.51
C TRP A 55 -14.12 14.61 17.64
N TYR A 56 -14.42 15.48 18.59
CA TYR A 56 -13.60 16.66 18.89
C TYR A 56 -12.22 16.25 19.45
N PRO A 57 -11.11 16.94 19.07
CA PRO A 57 -11.08 18.11 18.18
C PRO A 57 -10.93 17.82 16.69
N GLU A 58 -10.65 16.55 16.28
CA GLU A 58 -10.31 16.20 14.90
C GLU A 58 -11.51 16.22 13.96
N GLY A 59 -12.71 15.96 14.48
CA GLY A 59 -13.93 15.82 13.68
C GLY A 59 -14.02 14.49 12.91
N TRP A 60 -15.15 14.28 12.24
CA TRP A 60 -15.40 13.07 11.45
C TRP A 60 -14.32 12.82 10.40
N GLY A 61 -13.69 11.64 10.46
CA GLY A 61 -12.64 11.22 9.54
C GLY A 61 -11.33 11.98 9.67
N GLY A 62 -11.19 12.83 10.68
CA GLY A 62 -9.98 13.58 10.98
C GLY A 62 -8.82 12.69 11.44
N LEU A 63 -7.60 13.14 11.26
CA LEU A 63 -6.40 12.44 11.67
C LEU A 63 -6.19 12.58 13.18
N THR A 64 -6.25 11.49 13.92
CA THR A 64 -6.11 11.50 15.38
C THR A 64 -4.67 11.77 15.83
N ASN A 65 -4.47 12.10 17.10
CA ASN A 65 -3.13 12.28 17.65
C ASN A 65 -2.30 10.98 17.63
N VAL A 66 -2.94 9.82 17.71
CA VAL A 66 -2.30 8.51 17.47
C VAL A 66 -1.86 8.40 16.01
N GLY A 67 -2.73 8.77 15.08
CA GLY A 67 -2.44 8.78 13.66
C GLY A 67 -1.32 9.74 13.29
N LYS A 68 -1.30 10.94 13.90
CA LYS A 68 -0.23 11.92 13.71
C LYS A 68 1.14 11.33 14.11
N ARG A 69 1.22 10.73 15.31
CA ARG A 69 2.46 10.08 15.79
C ARG A 69 2.89 8.95 14.87
N ARG A 70 1.97 8.08 14.47
CA ARG A 70 2.25 6.92 13.62
C ARG A 70 2.75 7.32 12.23
N ALA A 71 2.18 8.36 11.65
CA ALA A 71 2.64 8.89 10.35
C ALA A 71 4.06 9.50 10.47
N TYR A 72 4.32 10.22 11.55
CA TYR A 72 5.65 10.75 11.85
C TYR A 72 6.68 9.63 12.09
N GLU A 73 6.32 8.59 12.85
CA GLU A 73 7.15 7.40 13.08
C GLU A 73 7.48 6.64 11.80
N LEU A 74 6.59 6.65 10.80
CA LEU A 74 6.92 6.12 9.48
C LEU A 74 8.02 6.96 8.81
N GLY A 75 7.98 8.28 8.94
CA GLY A 75 9.03 9.17 8.48
C GLY A 75 10.37 8.90 9.17
N LEU A 76 10.36 8.76 10.51
CA LEU A 76 11.56 8.41 11.29
C LEU A 76 12.14 7.04 10.87
N PHE A 77 11.27 6.06 10.63
CA PHE A 77 11.69 4.74 10.12
C PHE A 77 12.41 4.87 8.77
N LEU A 78 11.83 5.63 7.83
CA LEU A 78 12.45 5.86 6.53
C LEU A 78 13.77 6.63 6.67
N ARG A 79 13.84 7.61 7.57
CA ARG A 79 15.07 8.33 7.91
C ARG A 79 16.15 7.40 8.44
N SER A 80 15.81 6.53 9.40
CA SER A 80 16.76 5.57 9.96
C SER A 80 17.27 4.57 8.91
N ARG A 81 16.43 4.21 7.92
CA ARG A 81 16.80 3.23 6.91
C ARG A 81 17.55 3.81 5.72
N TYR A 82 17.19 5.00 5.30
CA TYR A 82 17.65 5.59 4.04
C TYR A 82 18.38 6.93 4.22
N GLY A 83 18.49 7.44 5.45
CA GLY A 83 19.00 8.78 5.70
C GLY A 83 20.42 9.00 5.23
N ASP A 84 21.31 8.02 5.39
CA ASP A 84 22.71 8.13 4.94
C ASP A 84 22.79 8.25 3.41
N TRP A 85 21.87 7.61 2.70
CA TRP A 85 21.81 7.65 1.24
C TRP A 85 21.06 8.89 0.72
N LEU A 86 19.95 9.29 1.37
CA LEU A 86 19.14 10.46 1.00
C LEU A 86 19.86 11.79 1.31
N GLY A 87 20.82 11.78 2.23
CA GLY A 87 21.42 12.99 2.79
C GLY A 87 20.58 13.62 3.91
N ASN A 88 21.12 14.69 4.52
CA ASN A 88 20.50 15.35 5.67
C ASN A 88 19.51 16.45 5.28
N GLU A 89 19.67 16.99 4.09
CA GLU A 89 18.88 18.13 3.61
C GLU A 89 17.70 17.67 2.75
N TYR A 90 16.56 18.32 2.92
CA TYR A 90 15.49 18.21 1.94
C TYR A 90 15.84 19.02 0.70
N LEU A 91 15.89 18.37 -0.43
CA LEU A 91 16.04 19.01 -1.74
C LEU A 91 14.83 18.63 -2.61
N ASN A 92 14.14 19.63 -3.14
CA ASN A 92 12.95 19.42 -3.96
C ASN A 92 13.23 18.66 -5.26
N GLN A 93 14.47 18.63 -5.70
CA GLN A 93 14.93 17.87 -6.86
C GLN A 93 15.28 16.41 -6.54
N THR A 94 15.40 16.03 -5.27
CA THR A 94 15.73 14.65 -4.88
C THR A 94 14.55 13.87 -4.31
N SER A 95 13.59 14.57 -3.69
CA SER A 95 12.46 13.94 -3.01
C SER A 95 11.13 14.62 -3.34
N GLN A 96 10.16 13.81 -3.77
CA GLN A 96 8.83 14.27 -4.12
C GLN A 96 7.77 13.62 -3.23
N PHE A 97 6.88 14.46 -2.66
CA PHE A 97 5.76 14.03 -1.84
C PHE A 97 4.45 14.30 -2.56
N ARG A 98 3.62 13.26 -2.69
CA ARG A 98 2.27 13.34 -3.28
C ARG A 98 1.24 12.75 -2.34
N SER A 99 0.02 13.24 -2.39
CA SER A 99 -1.09 12.78 -1.56
C SER A 99 -2.40 12.72 -2.33
N SER A 100 -3.28 11.82 -1.93
CA SER A 100 -4.69 11.95 -2.28
C SER A 100 -5.26 13.24 -1.67
N ASN A 101 -6.25 13.83 -2.34
CA ASN A 101 -6.89 15.06 -1.88
C ASN A 101 -7.90 14.77 -0.75
N VAL A 102 -7.38 14.33 0.41
CA VAL A 102 -8.14 14.08 1.64
C VAL A 102 -7.28 14.56 2.82
N ASP A 103 -7.81 15.43 3.67
CA ASP A 103 -7.05 16.15 4.71
C ASP A 103 -6.19 15.23 5.59
N ARG A 104 -6.75 14.11 6.09
CA ARG A 104 -5.98 13.16 6.91
C ARG A 104 -4.79 12.54 6.17
N VAL A 105 -4.89 12.39 4.84
CA VAL A 105 -3.81 11.84 4.02
C VAL A 105 -2.75 12.89 3.76
N ILE A 106 -3.17 14.13 3.46
CA ILE A 106 -2.28 15.28 3.32
C ILE A 106 -1.47 15.48 4.60
N MET A 107 -2.15 15.55 5.75
CA MET A 107 -1.51 15.68 7.06
C MET A 107 -0.55 14.52 7.36
N SER A 108 -0.94 13.28 7.06
CA SER A 108 -0.06 12.12 7.23
C SER A 108 1.19 12.20 6.35
N THR A 109 1.05 12.71 5.13
CA THR A 109 2.19 12.90 4.21
C THR A 109 3.13 14.01 4.70
N GLN A 110 2.58 15.10 5.23
CA GLN A 110 3.38 16.17 5.86
C GLN A 110 4.14 15.67 7.10
N LEU A 111 3.50 14.82 7.92
CA LEU A 111 4.12 14.24 9.11
C LEU A 111 5.21 13.22 8.76
N LEU A 112 4.99 12.40 7.72
CA LEU A 112 6.04 11.53 7.18
C LEU A 112 7.22 12.37 6.70
N ALA A 113 6.98 13.45 5.93
CA ALA A 113 8.02 14.35 5.46
C ALA A 113 8.79 15.01 6.61
N ALA A 114 8.10 15.42 7.68
CA ALA A 114 8.71 15.99 8.87
C ALA A 114 9.63 14.99 9.61
N GLY A 115 9.21 13.73 9.71
CA GLY A 115 10.03 12.67 10.32
C GLY A 115 11.21 12.25 9.44
N LEU A 116 11.05 12.32 8.12
CA LEU A 116 12.11 11.96 7.17
C LEU A 116 13.16 13.05 7.01
N TYR A 117 12.76 14.32 7.00
CA TYR A 117 13.62 15.48 6.78
C TYR A 117 13.46 16.53 7.89
N PRO A 118 13.90 16.25 9.13
CA PRO A 118 14.04 17.32 10.10
C PRO A 118 15.03 18.38 9.56
N PRO A 119 14.82 19.68 9.82
CA PRO A 119 15.68 20.72 9.27
C PRO A 119 17.12 20.60 9.78
N ASP A 120 18.08 20.47 8.86
CA ASP A 120 19.51 20.56 9.18
C ASP A 120 19.93 22.01 9.33
N LYS A 121 21.18 22.24 9.71
CA LYS A 121 21.76 23.55 10.09
C LYS A 121 21.39 24.68 9.14
N LEU A 122 21.51 24.46 7.83
CA LEU A 122 21.20 25.46 6.81
C LEU A 122 19.71 25.64 6.55
N GLN A 123 18.91 24.59 6.81
CA GLN A 123 17.46 24.60 6.60
C GLN A 123 16.68 24.96 7.86
N ARG A 124 17.35 25.14 9.00
CA ARG A 124 16.73 25.53 10.28
C ARG A 124 16.35 27.02 10.26
N TRP A 125 15.19 27.31 9.75
CA TRP A 125 14.64 28.66 9.63
C TRP A 125 14.12 29.24 10.95
N ASN A 126 13.82 28.38 11.94
CA ASN A 126 13.37 28.77 13.29
C ASN A 126 14.09 27.93 14.34
N ARG A 127 14.72 28.58 15.32
CA ARG A 127 15.50 27.90 16.38
C ARG A 127 14.64 27.11 17.36
N MET A 128 13.35 27.51 17.53
CA MET A 128 12.42 26.90 18.48
C MET A 128 11.57 25.80 17.85
N LEU A 129 11.63 25.64 16.55
CA LEU A 129 10.79 24.68 15.80
C LEU A 129 11.64 23.74 14.95
N ASP A 130 11.69 22.50 15.35
CA ASP A 130 12.42 21.44 14.63
C ASP A 130 11.58 20.86 13.49
N TRP A 131 11.11 21.73 12.61
CA TRP A 131 10.27 21.44 11.47
C TRP A 131 10.54 22.43 10.33
N GLN A 132 10.40 21.95 9.10
CA GLN A 132 10.42 22.79 7.89
C GLN A 132 9.24 22.47 6.98
N PRO A 133 8.72 23.47 6.22
CA PRO A 133 7.67 23.23 5.25
C PRO A 133 8.21 22.46 4.04
N ILE A 134 7.63 21.28 3.77
CA ILE A 134 7.94 20.47 2.60
C ILE A 134 6.69 20.40 1.73
N PRO A 135 6.76 20.70 0.43
CA PRO A 135 5.60 20.66 -0.46
C PRO A 135 5.01 19.24 -0.57
N VAL A 136 3.70 19.16 -0.44
CA VAL A 136 2.93 17.94 -0.74
C VAL A 136 2.03 18.24 -1.94
N HIS A 137 2.28 17.55 -3.06
CA HIS A 137 1.55 17.74 -4.30
C HIS A 137 0.26 16.91 -4.30
N LEU A 138 -0.85 17.54 -4.69
CA LEU A 138 -2.15 16.89 -4.75
C LEU A 138 -2.50 16.53 -6.20
N ILE A 139 -3.14 15.36 -6.36
CA ILE A 139 -3.72 14.97 -7.65
C ILE A 139 -5.19 15.42 -7.65
N SER A 140 -5.59 16.16 -8.70
CA SER A 140 -6.99 16.60 -8.88
C SER A 140 -7.96 15.40 -8.84
N ASP A 141 -9.09 15.57 -8.14
CA ASP A 141 -10.09 14.51 -8.00
C ASP A 141 -10.65 14.01 -9.34
N SER A 142 -10.75 14.88 -10.33
CA SER A 142 -11.21 14.52 -11.69
C SER A 142 -10.22 13.62 -12.46
N LYS A 143 -8.96 13.57 -12.01
CA LYS A 143 -7.87 12.76 -12.60
C LYS A 143 -7.30 11.75 -11.62
N ASN A 144 -8.05 11.41 -10.55
CA ASN A 144 -7.51 10.67 -9.41
C ASN A 144 -7.76 9.16 -9.53
N ILE A 145 -7.42 8.56 -10.67
CA ILE A 145 -7.50 7.11 -10.84
C ILE A 145 -6.51 6.40 -9.90
N LEU A 146 -5.32 6.96 -9.72
CA LEU A 146 -4.28 6.37 -8.87
C LEU A 146 -4.73 6.12 -7.43
N TYR A 147 -5.50 7.06 -6.85
CA TYR A 147 -5.92 6.98 -5.44
C TYR A 147 -7.38 6.58 -5.24
N LYS A 148 -8.28 6.88 -6.17
CA LYS A 148 -9.74 6.78 -5.96
C LYS A 148 -10.47 5.96 -7.01
N LEU A 149 -9.80 5.05 -7.70
CA LEU A 149 -10.37 4.28 -8.82
C LEU A 149 -11.76 3.72 -8.52
N LYS A 150 -11.93 3.01 -7.39
CA LYS A 150 -13.22 2.40 -7.01
C LYS A 150 -14.37 3.40 -6.87
N PHE A 151 -14.06 4.69 -6.72
CA PHE A 151 -15.06 5.76 -6.61
C PHE A 151 -15.28 6.50 -7.93
N THR A 152 -14.26 6.57 -8.78
CA THR A 152 -14.24 7.40 -9.99
C THR A 152 -14.48 6.62 -11.28
N CYS A 153 -14.34 5.28 -11.28
CA CYS A 153 -14.50 4.45 -12.46
C CYS A 153 -15.83 3.69 -12.46
N PRO A 154 -16.83 4.07 -13.28
CA PRO A 154 -18.11 3.37 -13.36
C PRO A 154 -17.97 1.92 -13.81
N LYS A 155 -17.05 1.64 -14.74
CA LYS A 155 -16.80 0.29 -15.24
C LYS A 155 -16.26 -0.65 -14.17
N TYR A 156 -15.39 -0.16 -13.28
CA TYR A 156 -14.94 -0.94 -12.12
C TYR A 156 -16.11 -1.37 -11.25
N LYS A 157 -17.05 -0.45 -10.97
CA LYS A 157 -18.25 -0.74 -10.17
C LYS A 157 -19.15 -1.77 -10.84
N ALA A 158 -19.33 -1.66 -12.16
CA ALA A 158 -20.15 -2.61 -12.94
C ALA A 158 -19.53 -4.01 -12.91
N ILE A 159 -18.23 -4.15 -13.17
CA ILE A 159 -17.51 -5.43 -13.13
C ILE A 159 -17.58 -6.06 -11.73
N ARG A 160 -17.34 -5.27 -10.69
CA ARG A 160 -17.45 -5.78 -9.32
C ARG A 160 -18.86 -6.30 -9.00
N ASN A 161 -19.88 -5.53 -9.34
CA ASN A 161 -21.26 -5.92 -9.12
C ASN A 161 -21.65 -7.18 -9.91
N GLU A 162 -21.20 -7.30 -11.14
CA GLU A 162 -21.39 -8.51 -11.95
C GLU A 162 -20.74 -9.72 -11.28
N LEU A 163 -19.47 -9.63 -10.89
CA LEU A 163 -18.73 -10.72 -10.25
C LEU A 163 -19.37 -11.18 -8.94
N GLU A 164 -19.74 -10.25 -8.07
CA GLU A 164 -20.38 -10.58 -6.79
C GLU A 164 -21.73 -11.32 -6.97
N ASN A 165 -22.37 -11.22 -8.14
CA ASN A 165 -23.65 -11.87 -8.45
C ASN A 165 -23.56 -13.08 -9.39
N THR A 166 -22.45 -13.28 -10.09
CA THR A 166 -22.34 -14.33 -11.13
C THR A 166 -21.17 -15.29 -10.92
N ASP A 167 -20.12 -14.89 -10.21
CA ASP A 167 -19.01 -15.80 -9.91
C ASP A 167 -19.42 -16.83 -8.86
N GLU A 168 -19.38 -18.09 -9.23
CA GLU A 168 -19.86 -19.21 -8.41
C GLU A 168 -19.22 -19.25 -7.02
N TYR A 169 -17.95 -18.95 -6.92
CA TYR A 169 -17.25 -18.95 -5.65
C TYR A 169 -17.68 -17.76 -4.76
N LEU A 170 -17.81 -16.56 -5.33
CA LEU A 170 -18.23 -15.38 -4.58
C LEU A 170 -19.68 -15.50 -4.12
N VAL A 171 -20.56 -16.06 -4.96
CA VAL A 171 -21.96 -16.34 -4.62
C VAL A 171 -22.03 -17.34 -3.47
N ARG A 172 -21.36 -18.50 -3.56
CA ARG A 172 -21.31 -19.47 -2.46
C ARG A 172 -20.73 -18.90 -1.18
N ARG A 173 -19.70 -18.09 -1.29
CA ARG A 173 -19.12 -17.41 -0.14
C ARG A 173 -20.13 -16.47 0.54
N ALA A 174 -20.88 -15.71 -0.23
CA ALA A 174 -21.93 -14.82 0.28
C ALA A 174 -23.05 -15.63 0.95
N GLU A 175 -23.48 -16.76 0.36
CA GLU A 175 -24.44 -17.69 0.94
C GLU A 175 -23.97 -18.23 2.29
N ASN A 176 -22.71 -18.67 2.40
CA ASN A 176 -22.11 -19.15 3.65
C ASN A 176 -21.98 -18.08 4.74
N LEU A 177 -22.05 -16.79 4.35
CA LEU A 177 -22.01 -15.66 5.26
C LEU A 177 -23.40 -15.09 5.58
N THR A 178 -24.47 -15.65 5.03
CA THR A 178 -25.84 -15.12 5.15
C THR A 178 -26.25 -14.93 6.61
N ASP A 179 -26.02 -15.90 7.47
CA ASP A 179 -26.38 -15.80 8.89
C ASP A 179 -25.51 -14.77 9.62
N PHE A 180 -24.24 -14.66 9.25
CA PHE A 180 -23.36 -13.63 9.80
C PHE A 180 -23.76 -12.22 9.35
N PHE A 181 -24.10 -12.05 8.08
CA PHE A 181 -24.62 -10.76 7.59
C PHE A 181 -25.98 -10.39 8.21
N ARG A 182 -26.85 -11.38 8.44
CA ARG A 182 -28.11 -11.17 9.16
C ARG A 182 -27.87 -10.74 10.62
N PHE A 183 -26.91 -11.39 11.29
CA PHE A 183 -26.49 -11.00 12.64
C PHE A 183 -25.97 -9.54 12.67
N LEU A 184 -25.07 -9.18 11.75
CA LEU A 184 -24.59 -7.79 11.64
C LEU A 184 -25.74 -6.83 11.36
N SER A 185 -26.61 -7.14 10.37
CA SER A 185 -27.74 -6.29 9.99
C SER A 185 -28.67 -5.96 11.15
N LYS A 186 -28.93 -6.95 12.01
CA LYS A 186 -29.74 -6.76 13.23
C LYS A 186 -29.08 -5.78 14.22
N ASN A 187 -27.77 -5.87 14.38
CA ASN A 187 -27.03 -5.06 15.37
C ASN A 187 -26.71 -3.65 14.86
N VAL A 188 -26.58 -3.46 13.56
CA VAL A 188 -26.24 -2.14 12.99
C VAL A 188 -27.48 -1.36 12.50
N GLY A 189 -28.63 -2.04 12.27
CA GLY A 189 -29.88 -1.40 11.88
C GLY A 189 -30.07 -1.20 10.38
N THR A 190 -29.18 -1.76 9.53
CA THR A 190 -29.31 -1.75 8.06
C THR A 190 -28.95 -3.10 7.48
N LYS A 191 -29.30 -3.31 6.19
CA LYS A 191 -28.86 -4.51 5.47
C LYS A 191 -27.35 -4.49 5.28
N VAL A 192 -26.69 -5.56 5.72
CA VAL A 192 -25.24 -5.73 5.61
C VAL A 192 -24.91 -6.81 4.60
N GLY A 193 -23.99 -6.52 3.70
CA GLY A 193 -23.29 -7.45 2.83
C GLY A 193 -21.79 -7.34 3.02
N GLN A 194 -21.04 -7.77 2.02
CA GLN A 194 -19.57 -7.83 2.07
C GLN A 194 -18.95 -6.44 2.28
N GLN A 195 -19.41 -5.43 1.54
CA GLN A 195 -18.82 -4.08 1.58
C GLN A 195 -19.19 -3.35 2.87
N GLU A 196 -20.44 -3.49 3.33
CA GLU A 196 -20.90 -2.91 4.58
C GLU A 196 -20.18 -3.52 5.78
N ALA A 197 -19.95 -4.84 5.78
CA ALA A 197 -19.17 -5.52 6.83
C ALA A 197 -17.74 -4.97 6.92
N THR A 198 -17.12 -4.65 5.80
CA THR A 198 -15.78 -4.01 5.77
C THR A 198 -15.84 -2.60 6.36
N ALA A 199 -16.84 -1.82 5.97
CA ALA A 199 -17.04 -0.47 6.50
C ALA A 199 -17.30 -0.48 8.01
N ILE A 200 -18.09 -1.44 8.51
CA ILE A 200 -18.35 -1.65 9.95
C ILE A 200 -17.06 -2.01 10.67
N TYR A 201 -16.25 -2.92 10.12
CA TYR A 201 -14.95 -3.25 10.71
C TYR A 201 -14.06 -2.02 10.87
N GLU A 202 -13.98 -1.18 9.83
CA GLU A 202 -13.17 0.04 9.86
C GLU A 202 -13.72 1.11 10.82
N GLN A 203 -15.05 1.17 10.98
CA GLN A 203 -15.70 2.05 11.95
C GLN A 203 -15.34 1.64 13.38
N LEU A 204 -15.61 0.38 13.72
CA LEU A 204 -15.27 -0.16 15.04
C LEU A 204 -13.78 -0.04 15.35
N TYR A 205 -12.93 -0.14 14.32
CA TYR A 205 -11.49 0.02 14.48
C TYR A 205 -11.11 1.48 14.80
N ALA A 206 -11.78 2.44 14.19
CA ALA A 206 -11.62 3.86 14.48
C ALA A 206 -12.14 4.20 15.89
N GLU A 207 -13.32 3.72 16.26
CA GLU A 207 -13.90 3.89 17.61
C GLU A 207 -13.00 3.30 18.69
N MET A 208 -12.47 2.10 18.48
CA MET A 208 -11.50 1.49 19.38
C MET A 208 -10.25 2.39 19.55
N GLY A 209 -9.82 3.06 18.48
CA GLY A 209 -8.71 4.00 18.51
C GLY A 209 -8.98 5.27 19.33
N GLU A 210 -10.26 5.65 19.47
CA GLU A 210 -10.73 6.76 20.32
C GLU A 210 -10.98 6.32 21.77
N ASN A 211 -10.69 5.06 22.10
CA ASN A 211 -10.88 4.47 23.45
C ASN A 211 -12.32 4.49 23.96
N VAL A 212 -13.30 4.45 23.07
CA VAL A 212 -14.71 4.30 23.48
C VAL A 212 -15.06 2.82 23.67
N GLU A 213 -16.06 2.54 24.52
CA GLU A 213 -16.52 1.19 24.79
C GLU A 213 -17.31 0.64 23.61
N LEU A 214 -16.83 -0.44 23.00
CA LEU A 214 -17.52 -1.05 21.87
C LEU A 214 -18.73 -1.88 22.32
N PRO A 215 -19.81 -1.93 21.51
CA PRO A 215 -20.99 -2.71 21.81
C PRO A 215 -20.70 -4.20 22.08
N GLU A 216 -21.47 -4.80 22.99
CA GLU A 216 -21.28 -6.20 23.41
C GLU A 216 -21.29 -7.20 22.24
N TRP A 217 -22.11 -6.95 21.21
CA TRP A 217 -22.21 -7.82 20.05
C TRP A 217 -20.89 -7.94 19.24
N THR A 218 -19.93 -7.02 19.43
CA THR A 218 -18.63 -7.05 18.76
C THR A 218 -17.67 -8.08 19.32
N LYS A 219 -17.91 -8.52 20.57
CA LYS A 219 -17.05 -9.49 21.25
C LYS A 219 -16.96 -10.81 20.49
N GLY A 220 -15.74 -11.32 20.37
CA GLY A 220 -15.45 -12.58 19.67
C GLY A 220 -15.41 -12.48 18.14
N ILE A 221 -15.94 -11.42 17.55
CA ILE A 221 -15.88 -11.21 16.09
C ILE A 221 -14.94 -10.09 15.68
N PHE A 222 -14.60 -9.19 16.61
CA PHE A 222 -13.75 -8.01 16.45
C PHE A 222 -12.80 -7.88 17.67
N PRO A 223 -11.58 -7.34 17.55
CA PRO A 223 -10.90 -6.91 16.32
C PRO A 223 -10.27 -8.08 15.53
N ASN A 224 -10.10 -9.25 16.17
CA ASN A 224 -9.42 -10.42 15.64
C ASN A 224 -10.39 -11.62 15.52
N GLY A 225 -11.37 -11.53 14.66
CA GLY A 225 -12.36 -12.58 14.48
C GLY A 225 -13.02 -12.52 13.11
N LYS A 226 -14.19 -13.13 12.97
CA LYS A 226 -14.86 -13.33 11.69
C LYS A 226 -15.08 -12.02 10.91
N LEU A 227 -15.35 -10.90 11.61
CA LEU A 227 -15.55 -9.61 10.96
C LEU A 227 -14.25 -9.10 10.29
N ARG A 228 -13.08 -9.31 10.94
CA ARG A 228 -11.78 -9.01 10.33
C ARG A 228 -11.53 -9.83 9.07
N ASP A 229 -11.85 -11.11 9.12
CA ASP A 229 -11.59 -12.03 8.00
C ASP A 229 -12.49 -11.69 6.80
N VAL A 230 -13.74 -11.32 7.07
CA VAL A 230 -14.65 -10.81 6.05
C VAL A 230 -14.11 -9.49 5.46
N ALA A 231 -13.73 -8.53 6.30
CA ALA A 231 -13.19 -7.25 5.86
C ALA A 231 -11.89 -7.42 5.05
N GLY A 232 -10.98 -8.28 5.51
CA GLY A 232 -9.73 -8.57 4.77
C GLY A 232 -9.98 -9.19 3.39
N TYR A 233 -11.01 -10.02 3.28
CA TYR A 233 -11.36 -10.65 2.00
C TYR A 233 -11.98 -9.66 1.00
N ASP A 234 -12.59 -8.57 1.44
CA ASP A 234 -13.09 -7.52 0.55
C ASP A 234 -11.98 -6.95 -0.35
N TYR A 235 -10.77 -6.81 0.19
CA TYR A 235 -9.61 -6.36 -0.60
C TYR A 235 -9.15 -7.40 -1.62
N VAL A 236 -9.41 -8.69 -1.41
CA VAL A 236 -9.24 -9.72 -2.45
C VAL A 236 -10.28 -9.50 -3.55
N ILE A 237 -11.56 -9.30 -3.19
CA ILE A 237 -12.62 -9.06 -4.17
C ILE A 237 -12.34 -7.79 -4.99
N GLN A 238 -11.78 -6.76 -4.39
CA GLN A 238 -11.40 -5.52 -5.11
C GLN A 238 -10.39 -5.76 -6.23
N SER A 239 -9.68 -6.89 -6.22
CA SER A 239 -8.70 -7.28 -7.23
C SER A 239 -8.88 -8.75 -7.63
N TYR A 240 -10.14 -9.21 -7.76
CA TYR A 240 -10.49 -10.63 -7.83
C TYR A 240 -10.15 -11.28 -9.18
N ASN A 241 -10.43 -10.61 -10.28
CA ASN A 241 -10.12 -11.10 -11.63
C ASN A 241 -9.13 -10.19 -12.37
N GLU A 242 -8.65 -10.66 -13.53
CA GLU A 242 -7.70 -9.90 -14.34
C GLU A 242 -8.18 -8.48 -14.63
N SER A 243 -9.45 -8.29 -14.94
CA SER A 243 -10.00 -6.95 -15.20
C SER A 243 -9.99 -6.06 -13.96
N MET A 244 -10.31 -6.60 -12.77
CA MET A 244 -10.28 -5.84 -11.52
C MET A 244 -8.86 -5.66 -11.00
N ILE A 245 -8.04 -6.68 -11.11
CA ILE A 245 -6.61 -6.58 -10.83
C ILE A 245 -6.04 -5.52 -11.75
N GLN A 246 -6.36 -5.59 -12.96
CA GLN A 246 -5.99 -4.63 -13.93
C GLN A 246 -6.49 -3.24 -13.57
N LEU A 247 -7.62 -3.00 -13.10
CA LEU A 247 -8.11 -1.73 -12.63
C LEU A 247 -7.47 -1.27 -11.30
N ASN A 248 -7.12 -2.20 -10.44
CA ASN A 248 -6.72 -1.90 -9.05
C ASN A 248 -5.24 -2.09 -8.77
N GLY A 249 -4.47 -2.69 -9.64
CA GLY A 249 -3.05 -2.83 -9.38
C GLY A 249 -2.27 -4.01 -9.96
N GLY A 250 -2.76 -4.92 -10.83
CA GLY A 250 -1.93 -5.94 -11.47
C GLY A 250 -2.42 -7.40 -11.55
N ARG A 251 -1.61 -8.27 -12.09
CA ARG A 251 -1.90 -9.61 -12.57
C ARG A 251 -2.16 -10.66 -11.49
N HIS A 252 -3.15 -11.54 -11.74
CA HIS A 252 -3.37 -12.76 -10.94
C HIS A 252 -2.28 -13.80 -11.20
N VAL A 253 -1.50 -14.15 -10.19
CA VAL A 253 -0.68 -15.36 -10.22
C VAL A 253 -1.60 -16.54 -9.95
N LYS A 254 -1.81 -17.39 -10.96
CA LYS A 254 -2.75 -18.53 -10.96
C LYS A 254 -2.56 -19.58 -9.84
N HIS A 255 -1.61 -19.43 -8.94
CA HIS A 255 -1.17 -20.53 -8.08
C HIS A 255 -1.35 -20.36 -6.56
N ALA A 256 -1.86 -19.23 -6.07
CA ALA A 256 -1.83 -19.04 -4.60
C ALA A 256 -3.18 -19.01 -3.88
N ILE A 257 -4.32 -18.84 -4.56
CA ILE A 257 -5.57 -18.56 -3.84
C ILE A 257 -6.74 -19.51 -4.09
N LEU A 258 -6.82 -20.22 -5.23
CA LEU A 258 -7.94 -21.18 -5.45
C LEU A 258 -7.59 -22.34 -6.41
N PRO A 259 -7.85 -23.60 -6.00
CA PRO A 259 -7.61 -24.79 -6.84
C PRO A 259 -8.67 -25.07 -7.93
N SER A 260 -9.69 -24.24 -8.09
CA SER A 260 -10.86 -24.63 -8.88
C SER A 260 -11.54 -23.53 -9.68
N VAL A 261 -10.79 -22.71 -10.42
CA VAL A 261 -11.42 -21.92 -11.48
C VAL A 261 -10.87 -22.34 -12.82
N SER A 262 -11.65 -23.22 -13.47
CA SER A 262 -11.43 -23.65 -14.83
C SER A 262 -11.49 -22.46 -15.78
N ALA A 263 -10.51 -22.40 -16.65
CA ALA A 263 -10.36 -21.42 -17.68
C ALA A 263 -11.60 -21.31 -18.58
N THR A 264 -12.19 -20.13 -18.63
CA THR A 264 -12.78 -19.66 -19.88
C THR A 264 -12.12 -18.35 -20.23
N LEU A 265 -11.32 -18.45 -21.21
CA LEU A 265 -10.50 -17.40 -21.79
C LEU A 265 -11.35 -16.36 -22.50
N SER A 266 -10.74 -15.25 -22.56
CA SER A 266 -10.90 -14.20 -23.54
C SER A 266 -11.71 -13.03 -23.03
N VAL A 267 -11.02 -12.02 -22.76
CA VAL A 267 -11.12 -10.66 -23.20
C VAL A 267 -10.29 -9.75 -22.31
N THR A 268 -9.20 -9.38 -22.85
CA THR A 268 -8.59 -8.06 -22.96
C THR A 268 -7.93 -7.46 -21.74
N ARG A 269 -6.67 -7.44 -21.88
CA ARG A 269 -5.64 -6.44 -21.53
C ARG A 269 -6.24 -5.07 -21.27
N VAL A 270 -6.53 -4.69 -20.06
CA VAL A 270 -6.76 -3.28 -19.70
C VAL A 270 -6.75 -3.07 -18.18
N PHE A 271 -5.85 -2.27 -17.66
CA PHE A 271 -5.81 -1.57 -16.35
C PHE A 271 -5.17 -2.24 -15.19
N SER A 272 -3.97 -1.92 -14.86
CA SER A 272 -3.61 -1.75 -13.49
C SER A 272 -2.24 -1.80 -13.15
N GLY A 273 -1.50 -1.76 -13.33
CA GLY A 273 -0.29 -1.33 -12.77
C GLY A 273 -0.24 0.20 -12.60
N GLN A 274 -1.36 0.87 -12.28
CA GLN A 274 -1.25 2.32 -12.12
C GLN A 274 -0.11 2.66 -11.15
N TRP A 275 0.01 1.91 -10.07
CA TRP A 275 1.13 2.04 -9.14
C TRP A 275 2.43 1.44 -9.70
N ILE A 276 2.37 0.31 -10.41
CA ILE A 276 3.53 -0.30 -11.08
C ILE A 276 3.94 0.57 -12.27
N ARG A 277 2.99 1.12 -13.03
CA ARG A 277 3.24 2.08 -14.10
C ARG A 277 3.91 3.35 -13.58
N GLU A 278 3.39 3.92 -12.48
CA GLU A 278 4.01 5.09 -11.85
C GLU A 278 5.44 4.77 -11.38
N TRP A 279 5.63 3.58 -10.80
CA TRP A 279 6.96 3.10 -10.45
C TRP A 279 7.88 3.00 -11.67
N LEU A 280 7.45 2.28 -12.70
CA LEU A 280 8.25 2.09 -13.92
C LEU A 280 8.50 3.40 -14.65
N LYS A 281 7.51 4.31 -14.67
CA LYS A 281 7.71 5.66 -15.22
C LYS A 281 8.82 6.40 -14.46
N ASN A 282 8.80 6.38 -13.13
CA ASN A 282 9.86 7.02 -12.33
C ASN A 282 11.22 6.36 -12.57
N VAL A 283 11.25 5.03 -12.79
CA VAL A 283 12.47 4.29 -13.16
C VAL A 283 12.96 4.70 -14.54
N ASP A 284 12.06 4.79 -15.53
CA ASP A 284 12.41 5.19 -16.89
C ASP A 284 12.93 6.63 -16.92
N ASP A 285 12.22 7.56 -16.29
CA ASP A 285 12.63 8.96 -16.15
C ASP A 285 14.03 9.08 -15.49
N TYR A 286 14.34 8.21 -14.51
CA TYR A 286 15.65 8.15 -13.88
C TYR A 286 16.74 7.58 -14.81
N LEU A 287 16.44 6.49 -15.53
CA LEU A 287 17.41 5.81 -16.40
C LEU A 287 17.72 6.61 -17.66
N ASP A 288 16.73 7.30 -18.22
CA ASP A 288 16.87 8.06 -19.49
C ASP A 288 17.48 9.44 -19.26
N GLY A 289 17.62 9.91 -18.00
CA GLY A 289 18.07 11.27 -17.67
C GLY A 289 17.17 12.36 -18.28
N SER A 290 15.94 12.00 -18.68
CA SER A 290 15.04 12.86 -19.46
C SER A 290 14.09 13.71 -18.61
N SER A 291 14.07 13.51 -17.29
CA SER A 291 13.15 14.24 -16.42
C SER A 291 13.68 15.63 -16.11
N GLN A 292 12.74 16.62 -16.04
CA GLN A 292 13.02 17.88 -15.37
C GLN A 292 13.44 17.70 -13.89
N SER A 293 13.43 16.45 -13.45
CA SER A 293 13.82 15.94 -12.13
C SER A 293 14.91 14.87 -12.26
N GLU A 294 15.95 15.11 -13.04
CA GLU A 294 17.10 14.18 -13.26
C GLU A 294 17.71 13.59 -11.99
N ASN A 295 17.31 14.12 -10.82
CA ASN A 295 17.84 13.74 -9.52
C ASN A 295 16.80 13.21 -8.53
N HIS A 296 15.52 13.04 -8.92
CA HIS A 296 14.54 12.46 -7.99
C HIS A 296 14.86 10.99 -7.74
N ILE A 297 15.21 10.70 -6.49
CA ILE A 297 15.55 9.36 -6.01
C ILE A 297 14.56 8.86 -4.94
N GLY A 298 13.77 9.74 -4.35
CA GLY A 298 12.77 9.44 -3.33
C GLY A 298 11.37 9.90 -3.74
N PHE A 299 10.41 8.96 -3.83
CA PHE A 299 9.02 9.25 -4.14
C PHE A 299 8.12 8.73 -3.03
N TYR A 300 7.25 9.60 -2.48
CA TYR A 300 6.42 9.29 -1.32
C TYR A 300 4.95 9.61 -1.62
N TYR A 301 4.10 8.57 -1.58
CA TYR A 301 2.69 8.66 -1.96
C TYR A 301 1.80 8.32 -0.77
N GLY A 302 1.14 9.33 -0.20
CA GLY A 302 0.13 9.14 0.83
C GLY A 302 -1.20 8.70 0.23
N GLY A 303 -1.76 7.60 0.71
CA GLY A 303 -2.99 7.01 0.22
C GLY A 303 -3.82 6.34 1.31
N HIS A 304 -4.55 5.31 0.92
CA HIS A 304 -5.51 4.58 1.72
C HIS A 304 -5.15 3.09 1.81
N GLU A 305 -5.86 2.34 2.66
CA GLU A 305 -5.69 0.89 2.82
C GLU A 305 -5.86 0.12 1.50
N TYR A 306 -6.84 0.51 0.70
CA TYR A 306 -7.10 -0.14 -0.59
C TYR A 306 -5.99 0.13 -1.63
N ASN A 307 -5.25 1.24 -1.54
CA ASN A 307 -4.09 1.48 -2.41
C ASN A 307 -2.95 0.51 -2.05
N VAL A 308 -2.69 0.31 -0.77
CA VAL A 308 -1.69 -0.65 -0.29
C VAL A 308 -2.07 -2.08 -0.66
N ALA A 309 -3.34 -2.47 -0.45
CA ALA A 309 -3.85 -3.78 -0.84
C ALA A 309 -3.77 -4.01 -2.35
N ALA A 310 -4.15 -2.99 -3.15
CA ALA A 310 -4.11 -3.05 -4.60
C ALA A 310 -2.70 -3.31 -5.14
N ILE A 311 -1.68 -2.63 -4.60
CA ILE A 311 -0.29 -2.86 -5.00
C ILE A 311 0.16 -4.29 -4.69
N LEU A 312 -0.12 -4.78 -3.47
CA LEU A 312 0.24 -6.14 -3.08
C LEU A 312 -0.48 -7.19 -3.93
N ALA A 313 -1.75 -6.93 -4.29
CA ALA A 313 -2.51 -7.77 -5.21
C ALA A 313 -1.92 -7.73 -6.64
N ALA A 314 -1.54 -6.55 -7.11
CA ALA A 314 -0.87 -6.35 -8.39
C ALA A 314 0.42 -7.16 -8.51
N LEU A 315 1.19 -7.16 -7.44
CA LEU A 315 2.42 -7.92 -7.35
C LEU A 315 2.18 -9.44 -7.19
N GLY A 316 0.90 -9.88 -7.04
CA GLY A 316 0.54 -11.27 -6.83
C GLY A 316 0.92 -11.82 -5.45
N VAL A 317 1.02 -10.94 -4.44
CA VAL A 317 1.54 -11.28 -3.10
C VAL A 317 0.61 -10.85 -1.95
N PHE A 318 -0.62 -10.47 -2.28
CA PHE A 318 -1.60 -10.05 -1.28
C PHE A 318 -2.19 -11.26 -0.55
N GLU A 319 -1.98 -11.33 0.75
CA GLU A 319 -2.70 -12.21 1.66
C GLU A 319 -3.90 -11.47 2.26
N PRO A 320 -5.09 -12.10 2.43
CA PRO A 320 -6.27 -11.40 2.90
C PRO A 320 -6.07 -10.74 4.28
N HIS A 321 -6.04 -9.41 4.31
CA HIS A 321 -6.00 -8.63 5.55
C HIS A 321 -6.44 -7.18 5.28
N VAL A 322 -6.72 -6.43 6.32
CA VAL A 322 -6.88 -4.97 6.22
C VAL A 322 -5.51 -4.33 6.47
N PRO A 323 -4.90 -3.66 5.47
CA PRO A 323 -3.64 -2.95 5.67
C PRO A 323 -3.77 -1.94 6.82
N TYR A 324 -2.87 -2.03 7.81
CA TYR A 324 -2.95 -1.23 9.02
C TYR A 324 -2.66 0.26 8.74
N TYR A 325 -3.06 1.15 9.65
CA TYR A 325 -2.70 2.56 9.57
C TYR A 325 -1.19 2.75 9.47
N SER A 326 -0.75 3.64 8.59
CA SER A 326 0.65 3.87 8.23
C SER A 326 1.40 2.61 7.76
N SER A 327 0.70 1.59 7.26
CA SER A 327 1.34 0.51 6.49
C SER A 327 1.89 1.07 5.19
N ALA A 328 3.01 0.51 4.72
CA ALA A 328 3.70 1.02 3.54
C ALA A 328 4.26 -0.12 2.68
N VAL A 329 4.09 -0.01 1.37
CA VAL A 329 4.86 -0.78 0.38
C VAL A 329 5.99 0.09 -0.11
N ILE A 330 7.20 -0.44 -0.08
CA ILE A 330 8.43 0.26 -0.47
C ILE A 330 9.07 -0.51 -1.61
N PHE A 331 9.31 0.18 -2.71
CA PHE A 331 10.11 -0.31 -3.81
C PHE A 331 11.51 0.28 -3.70
N GLU A 332 12.52 -0.56 -3.79
CA GLU A 332 13.92 -0.17 -3.87
C GLU A 332 14.43 -0.54 -5.27
N LEU A 333 14.99 0.41 -6.02
CA LEU A 333 15.77 0.17 -7.22
C LEU A 333 17.24 0.18 -6.81
N SER A 334 17.94 -0.89 -7.08
CA SER A 334 19.37 -1.00 -6.82
C SER A 334 20.14 -1.36 -8.07
N LYS A 335 21.41 -0.94 -8.16
CA LYS A 335 22.36 -1.37 -9.18
C LYS A 335 23.34 -2.34 -8.52
N ILE A 336 23.56 -3.49 -9.15
CA ILE A 336 24.55 -4.49 -8.77
C ILE A 336 25.33 -4.74 -10.07
N ASP A 337 26.60 -4.44 -10.06
CA ASP A 337 27.42 -4.36 -11.28
C ASP A 337 26.79 -3.39 -12.30
N ASP A 338 26.44 -3.85 -13.49
CA ASP A 338 25.78 -3.05 -14.53
C ASP A 338 24.29 -3.34 -14.68
N GLU A 339 23.74 -4.18 -13.81
CA GLU A 339 22.32 -4.56 -13.85
C GLU A 339 21.49 -3.89 -12.75
N TYR A 340 20.21 -3.63 -13.05
CA TYR A 340 19.27 -3.05 -12.12
C TYR A 340 18.34 -4.12 -11.54
N PHE A 341 18.05 -3.99 -10.24
CA PHE A 341 17.21 -4.91 -9.48
C PHE A 341 16.13 -4.16 -8.71
N VAL A 342 14.95 -4.78 -8.63
CA VAL A 342 13.81 -4.29 -7.86
C VAL A 342 13.65 -5.15 -6.62
N LYS A 343 13.63 -4.52 -5.45
CA LYS A 343 13.27 -5.16 -4.18
C LYS A 343 11.98 -4.52 -3.65
N VAL A 344 11.05 -5.33 -3.19
CA VAL A 344 9.82 -4.86 -2.57
C VAL A 344 9.80 -5.22 -1.10
N LEU A 345 9.47 -4.23 -0.28
CA LEU A 345 9.30 -4.38 1.16
C LEU A 345 7.86 -4.01 1.53
N TYR A 346 7.32 -4.70 2.54
CA TYR A 346 6.04 -4.34 3.14
C TYR A 346 6.19 -4.11 4.64
N ARG A 347 5.88 -2.89 5.08
CA ARG A 347 5.82 -2.52 6.49
C ARG A 347 4.37 -2.49 6.94
N ASN A 348 4.03 -3.34 7.91
CA ASN A 348 2.68 -3.41 8.47
C ASN A 348 2.75 -3.58 9.99
N ARG A 349 2.01 -2.78 10.74
CA ARG A 349 2.05 -2.77 12.22
C ARG A 349 3.48 -2.61 12.79
N GLY A 350 4.31 -1.80 12.13
CA GLY A 350 5.71 -1.61 12.51
C GLY A 350 6.68 -2.69 12.04
N ASN A 351 6.19 -3.87 11.67
CA ASN A 351 7.02 -4.97 11.18
C ASN A 351 7.34 -4.80 9.68
N LEU A 352 8.61 -4.90 9.34
CA LEU A 352 9.10 -4.87 7.96
C LEU A 352 9.39 -6.28 7.46
N ARG A 353 8.82 -6.66 6.32
CA ARG A 353 9.15 -7.91 5.63
C ARG A 353 9.61 -7.65 4.20
N LYS A 354 10.57 -8.43 3.71
CA LYS A 354 10.91 -8.50 2.30
C LYS A 354 9.84 -9.32 1.58
N ILE A 355 9.42 -8.87 0.41
CA ILE A 355 8.44 -9.56 -0.42
C ILE A 355 9.19 -10.26 -1.55
N ARG A 356 8.99 -11.57 -1.66
CA ARG A 356 9.49 -12.32 -2.80
C ARG A 356 8.46 -12.26 -3.93
N LEU A 357 8.86 -11.65 -5.03
CA LEU A 357 8.00 -11.56 -6.21
C LEU A 357 7.89 -12.91 -6.91
N PRO A 358 6.72 -13.26 -7.48
CA PRO A 358 6.56 -14.45 -8.29
C PRO A 358 7.60 -14.49 -9.44
N ASN A 359 8.11 -15.68 -9.73
CA ASN A 359 9.10 -15.90 -10.78
C ASN A 359 10.46 -15.20 -10.60
N CYS A 360 10.70 -14.48 -9.50
CA CYS A 360 12.03 -13.98 -9.15
C CYS A 360 12.74 -14.99 -8.24
N GLN A 361 13.99 -15.30 -8.55
CA GLN A 361 14.78 -16.31 -7.82
C GLN A 361 15.15 -15.85 -6.41
N SER A 362 15.28 -14.54 -6.22
CA SER A 362 15.63 -13.92 -4.94
C SER A 362 14.67 -12.80 -4.58
N PHE A 363 14.92 -12.09 -3.47
CA PHE A 363 14.20 -10.87 -3.11
C PHE A 363 14.59 -9.67 -4.00
N ASP A 364 15.75 -9.74 -4.65
CA ASP A 364 16.22 -8.79 -5.63
C ASP A 364 15.85 -9.34 -7.01
N CYS A 365 14.81 -8.81 -7.61
CA CYS A 365 14.30 -9.22 -8.91
C CYS A 365 14.98 -8.40 -10.01
N PRO A 366 15.61 -8.99 -11.04
CA PRO A 366 16.15 -8.22 -12.14
C PRO A 366 15.08 -7.30 -12.77
N LEU A 367 15.40 -6.05 -13.04
CA LEU A 367 14.44 -5.07 -13.59
C LEU A 367 13.84 -5.54 -14.91
N VAL A 368 14.62 -6.21 -15.75
CA VAL A 368 14.12 -6.81 -17.00
C VAL A 368 13.03 -7.83 -16.71
N THR A 369 13.28 -8.76 -15.80
CA THR A 369 12.27 -9.76 -15.37
C THR A 369 11.06 -9.08 -14.73
N PHE A 370 11.25 -8.04 -13.92
CA PHE A 370 10.15 -7.27 -13.34
C PHE A 370 9.27 -6.63 -14.42
N ARG A 371 9.88 -6.02 -15.45
CA ARG A 371 9.15 -5.45 -16.60
C ARG A 371 8.34 -6.51 -17.34
N GLU A 372 8.94 -7.66 -17.63
CA GLU A 372 8.27 -8.78 -18.29
C GLU A 372 7.09 -9.30 -17.50
N LEU A 373 7.27 -9.51 -16.17
CA LEU A 373 6.22 -10.00 -15.28
C LEU A 373 4.99 -9.10 -15.24
N TYR A 374 5.18 -7.81 -15.37
CA TYR A 374 4.12 -6.81 -15.19
C TYR A 374 3.77 -6.05 -16.47
N SER A 375 4.33 -6.43 -17.64
CA SER A 375 4.02 -5.81 -18.94
C SER A 375 2.54 -5.83 -19.28
N ASP A 376 1.87 -6.95 -18.99
CA ASP A 376 0.44 -7.14 -19.31
C ASP A 376 -0.49 -6.37 -18.34
N VAL A 377 0.04 -5.77 -17.29
CA VAL A 377 -0.74 -5.04 -16.31
C VAL A 377 -0.67 -3.53 -16.47
N ILE A 378 0.18 -3.05 -17.38
CA ILE A 378 0.37 -1.63 -17.65
C ILE A 378 -0.50 -1.23 -18.82
N LEU A 379 -1.32 -0.18 -18.64
CA LEU A 379 -2.12 0.41 -19.68
C LEU A 379 -1.56 1.71 -20.17
N ASP A 380 -1.71 1.91 -21.47
CA ASP A 380 -1.33 3.16 -22.11
C ASP A 380 -2.25 4.33 -21.72
N ASP A 381 -3.56 4.11 -21.68
CA ASP A 381 -4.52 5.12 -21.23
C ASP A 381 -5.57 4.55 -20.27
N PRO A 382 -5.38 4.74 -18.96
CA PRO A 382 -6.34 4.32 -17.95
C PRO A 382 -7.65 5.12 -17.95
N TYR A 383 -7.65 6.33 -18.48
CA TYR A 383 -8.84 7.18 -18.47
C TYR A 383 -9.83 6.81 -19.58
N ALA A 384 -9.33 6.36 -20.74
CA ALA A 384 -10.17 5.91 -21.85
C ALA A 384 -11.02 4.67 -21.50
N PHE A 385 -10.65 3.94 -20.45
CA PHE A 385 -11.36 2.73 -20.05
C PHE A 385 -12.43 2.96 -19.00
N CYS A 386 -12.22 3.88 -18.12
CA CYS A 386 -13.19 4.20 -17.06
C CYS A 386 -14.41 4.97 -17.56
#